data_5b78949f2790b8080daf37581e8e74ea
#
_entry.id   5b78949f2790b8080daf37581e8e74ea
#
_cell.length_a   1.000
_cell.length_b   1.000
_cell.length_c   1.000
_cell.angle_alpha   90.00
_cell.angle_beta   90.00
_cell.angle_gamma   90.00
#
_symmetry.space_group_name_H-M   'P 1'
#
loop_
_entity.id
_entity.type
_entity.pdbx_description
1 polymer ?
#
loop_
_entity_poly.entity_id
_entity_poly.type
_entity_poly.pdbx_seq_one_letter_code
_entity_poly.pdbx_strand_id
1 'polypeptide(L)'
;MKPIYSIFILIVLLSTTGFRSSLHAQIIIQSGTQPEELVEMITGEGVITNNVTYQGADIARGTFDNGSTTNLGLNKGIILCTGNVNDIPGPNNDCWISVNNNGSGHPLFNEFPPYLLPSLDAAVVEFDLKPESDTLSFTFVYGSESFNNWLTPSEDVFACFITGPYPTGGSYENENIALLPEPGNIYIGTFNINNGHAACGIPSSGPCNYCQYFVDNAGGETIAFDGFTTVLEVT
;
A
#
# COMPACT_ATOMS: atom_id res chain seq x y z
N MET A 1 57.19 -24.92 -59.55
CA MET A 1 56.16 -25.18 -58.51
C MET A 1 55.99 -23.96 -57.64
N LYS A 2 54.84 -23.29 -57.72
CA LYS A 2 54.51 -22.13 -56.87
C LYS A 2 53.66 -22.64 -55.68
N PRO A 3 53.92 -22.25 -54.44
CA PRO A 3 53.10 -22.67 -53.30
C PRO A 3 51.80 -21.85 -53.29
N ILE A 4 50.68 -22.58 -53.15
CA ILE A 4 49.35 -22.00 -52.93
C ILE A 4 49.17 -21.79 -51.42
N TYR A 5 49.07 -20.56 -51.01
CA TYR A 5 48.73 -20.23 -49.62
C TYR A 5 47.21 -20.18 -49.51
N SER A 6 46.60 -21.10 -48.75
CA SER A 6 45.20 -21.04 -48.37
C SER A 6 45.04 -20.14 -47.14
N ILE A 7 44.35 -19.04 -47.32
CA ILE A 7 43.98 -18.14 -46.21
C ILE A 7 42.68 -18.68 -45.64
N PHE A 8 42.73 -19.17 -44.41
CA PHE A 8 41.53 -19.47 -43.60
C PHE A 8 41.07 -18.20 -42.91
N ILE A 9 39.94 -17.64 -43.33
CA ILE A 9 39.27 -16.56 -42.65
C ILE A 9 38.38 -17.17 -41.57
N LEU A 10 38.79 -17.03 -40.30
CA LEU A 10 37.99 -17.41 -39.15
C LEU A 10 36.98 -16.26 -38.84
N ILE A 11 35.74 -16.47 -39.25
CA ILE A 11 34.65 -15.54 -38.88
C ILE A 11 34.21 -15.89 -37.46
N VAL A 12 34.65 -15.09 -36.49
CA VAL A 12 34.14 -15.15 -35.12
C VAL A 12 32.81 -14.40 -35.07
N LEU A 13 31.71 -15.14 -35.08
CA LEU A 13 30.39 -14.60 -34.78
C LEU A 13 30.34 -14.27 -33.27
N LEU A 14 30.57 -13.00 -32.90
CA LEU A 14 30.20 -12.51 -31.60
C LEU A 14 28.67 -12.45 -31.54
N SER A 15 28.06 -13.47 -30.95
CA SER A 15 26.67 -13.38 -30.50
C SER A 15 26.64 -12.44 -29.30
N THR A 16 26.32 -11.17 -29.53
CA THR A 16 25.95 -10.25 -28.47
C THR A 16 24.57 -10.70 -27.94
N THR A 17 24.57 -11.55 -26.93
CA THR A 17 23.40 -11.72 -26.08
C THR A 17 23.17 -10.38 -25.40
N GLY A 18 22.35 -9.54 -26.00
CA GLY A 18 21.93 -8.31 -25.39
C GLY A 18 21.19 -8.66 -24.12
N PHE A 19 21.81 -8.42 -22.99
CA PHE A 19 21.10 -8.30 -21.73
C PHE A 19 20.10 -7.16 -21.90
N ARG A 20 18.86 -7.50 -22.17
CA ARG A 20 17.75 -6.56 -22.03
C ARG A 20 17.50 -6.41 -20.53
N SER A 21 18.15 -5.46 -19.90
CA SER A 21 17.67 -4.94 -18.62
C SER A 21 16.32 -4.32 -18.91
N SER A 22 15.25 -4.96 -18.50
CA SER A 22 13.96 -4.31 -18.41
C SER A 22 14.10 -3.20 -17.36
N LEU A 23 14.20 -1.97 -17.79
CA LEU A 23 14.05 -0.82 -16.89
C LEU A 23 12.56 -0.78 -16.55
N HIS A 24 12.19 -1.43 -15.47
CA HIS A 24 10.86 -1.23 -14.90
C HIS A 24 10.87 0.15 -14.26
N ALA A 25 9.96 1.00 -14.67
CA ALA A 25 9.77 2.27 -14.02
C ALA A 25 9.14 1.99 -12.65
N GLN A 26 9.84 2.37 -11.60
CA GLN A 26 9.40 2.18 -10.23
C GLN A 26 8.51 3.34 -9.78
N ILE A 27 7.71 3.10 -8.75
CA ILE A 27 7.06 4.14 -7.99
C ILE A 27 8.11 5.11 -7.43
N ILE A 28 7.79 6.40 -7.45
CA ILE A 28 8.67 7.44 -6.92
C ILE A 28 8.12 7.87 -5.57
N ILE A 29 8.92 7.76 -4.52
CA ILE A 29 8.53 8.10 -3.15
C ILE A 29 9.20 9.40 -2.72
N GLN A 30 8.43 10.26 -2.05
CA GLN A 30 8.92 11.40 -1.29
C GLN A 30 8.48 11.22 0.17
N SER A 31 9.41 10.84 1.03
CA SER A 31 9.17 10.64 2.46
C SER A 31 9.18 11.95 3.24
N GLY A 32 8.54 11.97 4.41
CA GLY A 32 8.56 13.10 5.33
C GLY A 32 7.78 14.34 4.85
N THR A 33 6.89 14.17 3.88
CA THR A 33 6.01 15.25 3.40
C THR A 33 5.21 15.85 4.56
N GLN A 34 5.06 17.18 4.59
CA GLN A 34 4.34 17.84 5.68
C GLN A 34 2.86 17.43 5.71
N PRO A 35 2.26 17.31 6.89
CA PRO A 35 0.86 16.84 7.00
C PRO A 35 -0.13 17.67 6.20
N GLU A 36 0.06 18.98 6.15
CA GLU A 36 -0.77 19.91 5.40
C GLU A 36 -0.70 19.63 3.88
N GLU A 37 0.50 19.32 3.36
CA GLU A 37 0.70 18.96 1.96
C GLU A 37 0.07 17.62 1.62
N LEU A 38 0.08 16.65 2.57
CA LEU A 38 -0.61 15.37 2.40
C LEU A 38 -2.11 15.59 2.25
N VAL A 39 -2.70 16.40 3.15
CA VAL A 39 -4.13 16.70 3.10
C VAL A 39 -4.51 17.46 1.84
N GLU A 40 -3.72 18.47 1.44
CA GLU A 40 -3.93 19.20 0.18
C GLU A 40 -3.91 18.28 -1.04
N MET A 41 -3.06 17.24 -1.04
CA MET A 41 -2.98 16.29 -2.16
C MET A 41 -4.22 15.40 -2.30
N ILE A 42 -4.85 15.00 -1.19
CA ILE A 42 -6.03 14.11 -1.21
C ILE A 42 -7.35 14.88 -1.26
N THR A 43 -7.35 16.15 -0.87
CA THR A 43 -8.54 16.99 -0.96
C THR A 43 -8.53 17.74 -2.29
N GLY A 44 -9.52 17.51 -3.12
CA GLY A 44 -9.68 18.22 -4.39
C GLY A 44 -10.12 19.68 -4.21
N GLU A 45 -10.31 20.37 -5.33
CA GLU A 45 -10.96 21.69 -5.34
C GLU A 45 -12.36 21.59 -4.71
N GLY A 46 -12.75 22.60 -3.93
CA GLY A 46 -14.07 22.63 -3.27
C GLY A 46 -14.12 21.98 -1.89
N VAL A 47 -12.98 21.64 -1.31
CA VAL A 47 -12.88 21.18 0.09
C VAL A 47 -12.04 22.17 0.89
N ILE A 48 -12.60 22.71 1.96
CA ILE A 48 -11.85 23.54 2.91
C ILE A 48 -11.37 22.64 4.04
N THR A 49 -10.07 22.64 4.31
CA THR A 49 -9.44 21.86 5.39
C THR A 49 -8.83 22.76 6.45
N ASN A 50 -8.87 22.32 7.70
CA ASN A 50 -8.28 23.01 8.85
C ASN A 50 -7.78 21.98 9.87
N ASN A 51 -7.05 22.45 10.89
CA ASN A 51 -6.62 21.68 12.04
C ASN A 51 -5.90 20.37 11.69
N VAL A 52 -5.05 20.42 10.67
CA VAL A 52 -4.29 19.25 10.23
C VAL A 52 -3.30 18.83 11.30
N THR A 53 -3.34 17.57 11.69
CA THR A 53 -2.38 16.97 12.62
C THR A 53 -1.87 15.64 12.07
N TYR A 54 -0.73 15.21 12.57
CA TYR A 54 -0.15 13.91 12.25
C TYR A 54 0.41 13.25 13.51
N GLN A 55 0.09 11.97 13.68
CA GLN A 55 0.72 11.08 14.64
C GLN A 55 1.46 9.97 13.90
N GLY A 56 2.72 9.74 14.22
CA GLY A 56 3.56 8.69 13.63
C GLY A 56 4.98 9.16 13.40
N ALA A 57 5.83 8.26 12.92
CA ALA A 57 7.20 8.60 12.53
C ALA A 57 7.22 9.39 11.21
N ASP A 58 8.17 10.30 11.04
CA ASP A 58 8.28 11.09 9.81
C ASP A 58 8.54 10.22 8.58
N ILE A 59 9.28 9.11 8.73
CA ILE A 59 9.53 8.16 7.64
C ILE A 59 8.34 7.29 7.30
N ALA A 60 7.29 7.30 8.11
CA ALA A 60 6.06 6.53 7.94
C ALA A 60 5.00 7.26 7.09
N ARG A 61 5.30 8.47 6.63
CA ARG A 61 4.43 9.27 5.77
C ARG A 61 5.18 9.78 4.55
N GLY A 62 4.46 9.98 3.47
CA GLY A 62 5.00 10.55 2.25
C GLY A 62 3.99 10.63 1.13
N THR A 63 4.50 10.90 -0.04
CA THR A 63 3.74 10.90 -1.29
C THR A 63 4.36 9.95 -2.29
N PHE A 64 3.57 9.53 -3.25
CA PHE A 64 4.07 8.76 -4.39
C PHE A 64 3.61 9.33 -5.71
N ASP A 65 4.41 9.10 -6.73
CA ASP A 65 4.10 9.38 -8.13
C ASP A 65 4.56 8.21 -9.01
N ASN A 66 4.19 8.25 -10.29
CA ASN A 66 4.55 7.23 -11.28
C ASN A 66 3.93 5.84 -11.01
N GLY A 67 2.90 5.76 -10.17
CA GLY A 67 2.25 4.48 -9.85
C GLY A 67 1.55 3.83 -11.06
N SER A 68 1.20 4.59 -12.11
CA SER A 68 0.64 4.05 -13.36
C SER A 68 1.59 3.14 -14.13
N THR A 69 2.88 3.15 -13.80
CA THR A 69 3.89 2.25 -14.37
C THR A 69 4.06 0.96 -13.58
N THR A 70 3.31 0.81 -12.50
CA THR A 70 3.29 -0.33 -11.60
C THR A 70 1.96 -1.07 -11.67
N ASN A 71 1.82 -2.15 -10.91
CA ASN A 71 0.56 -2.86 -10.75
C ASN A 71 -0.32 -2.32 -9.60
N LEU A 72 0.02 -1.17 -9.00
CA LEU A 72 -0.71 -0.57 -7.88
C LEU A 72 -2.12 -0.11 -8.25
N GLY A 73 -2.34 0.32 -9.49
CA GLY A 73 -3.63 0.82 -9.96
C GLY A 73 -3.92 2.29 -9.66
N LEU A 74 -3.08 2.98 -8.88
CA LEU A 74 -3.14 4.42 -8.60
C LEU A 74 -1.91 5.10 -9.18
N ASN A 75 -2.07 6.30 -9.75
CA ASN A 75 -0.96 7.02 -10.37
C ASN A 75 -0.12 7.80 -9.34
N LYS A 76 -0.77 8.52 -8.46
CA LYS A 76 -0.15 9.36 -7.43
C LYS A 76 -1.07 9.45 -6.22
N GLY A 77 -0.50 9.80 -5.09
CA GLY A 77 -1.25 10.00 -3.86
C GLY A 77 -0.35 10.13 -2.64
N ILE A 78 -0.96 10.04 -1.48
CA ILE A 78 -0.25 10.00 -0.22
C ILE A 78 0.01 8.55 0.21
N ILE A 79 0.98 8.39 1.09
CA ILE A 79 1.29 7.13 1.75
C ILE A 79 1.32 7.34 3.25
N LEU A 80 0.66 6.45 3.96
CA LEU A 80 0.78 6.27 5.40
C LEU A 80 1.12 4.79 5.64
N CYS A 81 2.14 4.51 6.43
CA CYS A 81 2.52 3.14 6.77
C CYS A 81 2.98 3.04 8.22
N THR A 82 3.05 1.83 8.75
CA THR A 82 3.58 1.55 10.08
C THR A 82 5.11 1.43 10.08
N GLY A 83 5.73 1.30 8.90
CA GLY A 83 7.17 1.15 8.69
C GLY A 83 7.83 2.37 8.07
N ASN A 84 8.52 2.17 6.95
CA ASN A 84 9.25 3.19 6.21
C ASN A 84 8.76 3.26 4.77
N VAL A 85 8.20 4.39 4.35
CA VAL A 85 7.68 4.56 2.98
C VAL A 85 8.74 4.38 1.89
N ASN A 86 10.03 4.53 2.21
CA ASN A 86 11.11 4.33 1.24
C ASN A 86 11.36 2.85 0.92
N ASP A 87 10.79 1.92 1.67
CA ASP A 87 10.90 0.49 1.41
C ASP A 87 9.80 -0.04 0.47
N ILE A 88 8.87 0.82 0.06
CA ILE A 88 7.75 0.47 -0.83
C ILE A 88 8.17 0.18 -2.28
N PRO A 89 9.15 0.90 -2.87
CA PRO A 89 9.61 0.55 -4.23
C PRO A 89 10.19 -0.85 -4.29
N GLY A 90 9.76 -1.63 -5.30
CA GLY A 90 10.26 -2.98 -5.54
C GLY A 90 11.75 -3.07 -5.92
N PRO A 91 12.24 -4.26 -6.17
CA PRO A 91 11.45 -5.50 -6.31
C PRO A 91 11.09 -6.15 -4.96
N ASN A 92 9.98 -6.89 -4.93
CA ASN A 92 9.63 -7.76 -3.81
C ASN A 92 10.52 -9.02 -3.86
N ASN A 93 11.63 -8.96 -3.15
CA ASN A 93 12.61 -10.05 -3.04
C ASN A 93 13.01 -10.38 -1.59
N ASP A 94 12.36 -9.73 -0.64
CA ASP A 94 12.49 -9.95 0.80
C ASP A 94 11.08 -10.09 1.38
N CYS A 95 10.86 -11.15 2.09
CA CYS A 95 9.56 -11.51 2.66
C CYS A 95 9.28 -10.90 4.03
N TRP A 96 10.18 -10.10 4.55
CA TRP A 96 10.10 -9.58 5.91
C TRP A 96 10.59 -8.13 5.99
N ILE A 97 10.22 -7.32 5.03
CA ILE A 97 10.53 -5.88 5.07
C ILE A 97 9.74 -5.28 6.24
N SER A 98 10.45 -4.95 7.30
CA SER A 98 9.84 -4.41 8.52
C SER A 98 10.74 -3.39 9.18
N VAL A 99 10.16 -2.28 9.59
CA VAL A 99 10.82 -1.25 10.38
C VAL A 99 9.95 -0.96 11.60
N ASN A 100 10.55 -1.13 12.78
CA ASN A 100 9.90 -0.75 14.04
C ASN A 100 10.26 0.72 14.34
N ASN A 101 9.28 1.58 14.30
CA ASN A 101 9.41 3.00 14.61
C ASN A 101 9.35 3.31 16.10
N ASN A 102 9.05 2.30 16.95
CA ASN A 102 8.84 2.43 18.39
C ASN A 102 7.76 3.46 18.74
N GLY A 103 6.80 3.64 17.85
CA GLY A 103 5.68 4.53 18.01
C GLY A 103 4.52 3.88 18.76
N SER A 104 3.66 4.71 19.34
CA SER A 104 2.40 4.22 19.90
C SER A 104 1.41 3.86 18.79
N GLY A 105 0.48 2.97 19.11
CA GLY A 105 -0.72 2.79 18.30
C GLY A 105 -1.74 3.92 18.51
N HIS A 106 -2.92 3.72 17.95
CA HIS A 106 -4.03 4.65 18.12
C HIS A 106 -5.23 3.93 18.76
N PRO A 107 -5.94 4.55 19.74
CA PRO A 107 -7.01 3.89 20.49
C PRO A 107 -8.11 3.29 19.62
N LEU A 108 -8.51 3.95 18.55
CA LEU A 108 -9.57 3.46 17.65
C LEU A 108 -9.19 2.15 16.94
N PHE A 109 -7.90 1.85 16.77
CA PHE A 109 -7.47 0.56 16.20
C PHE A 109 -7.59 -0.59 17.20
N ASN A 110 -7.64 -0.31 18.51
CA ASN A 110 -7.79 -1.36 19.52
C ASN A 110 -9.22 -1.95 19.54
N GLU A 111 -10.16 -1.36 18.82
CA GLU A 111 -11.53 -1.85 18.70
C GLU A 111 -11.72 -2.91 17.61
N PHE A 112 -10.72 -3.11 16.75
CA PHE A 112 -10.77 -4.13 15.70
C PHE A 112 -10.49 -5.52 16.27
N PRO A 113 -11.40 -6.49 16.10
CA PRO A 113 -11.15 -7.87 16.51
C PRO A 113 -10.11 -8.54 15.58
N PRO A 114 -9.35 -9.51 16.07
CA PRO A 114 -9.50 -10.25 17.33
C PRO A 114 -8.52 -9.84 18.44
N TYR A 115 -7.98 -8.63 18.44
CA TYR A 115 -6.78 -8.31 19.20
C TYR A 115 -7.04 -7.90 20.66
N LEU A 116 -6.20 -8.52 21.53
CA LEU A 116 -6.08 -8.19 22.95
C LEU A 116 -4.88 -7.27 23.23
N LEU A 117 -4.10 -6.93 22.21
CA LEU A 117 -2.90 -6.10 22.34
C LEU A 117 -3.13 -4.73 21.72
N PRO A 118 -2.56 -3.68 22.32
CA PRO A 118 -2.59 -2.35 21.71
C PRO A 118 -1.93 -2.35 20.33
N SER A 119 -2.48 -1.56 19.40
CA SER A 119 -1.81 -1.27 18.14
C SER A 119 -0.47 -0.55 18.36
N LEU A 120 0.45 -0.66 17.42
CA LEU A 120 1.78 -0.05 17.46
C LEU A 120 2.04 0.71 16.16
N ASP A 121 2.95 1.66 16.21
CA ASP A 121 3.48 2.39 15.05
C ASP A 121 2.39 3.01 14.14
N ALA A 122 1.27 3.46 14.72
CA ALA A 122 0.19 4.04 13.95
C ALA A 122 0.65 5.30 13.20
N ALA A 123 0.34 5.38 11.92
CA ALA A 123 0.49 6.56 11.10
C ALA A 123 -0.89 7.16 10.83
N VAL A 124 -1.20 8.27 11.49
CA VAL A 124 -2.55 8.86 11.48
C VAL A 124 -2.46 10.32 11.04
N VAL A 125 -3.22 10.66 10.03
CA VAL A 125 -3.47 12.05 9.62
C VAL A 125 -4.92 12.39 10.00
N GLU A 126 -5.11 13.48 10.73
CA GLU A 126 -6.42 14.00 11.12
C GLU A 126 -6.57 15.43 10.65
N PHE A 127 -7.75 15.80 10.22
CA PHE A 127 -8.07 17.14 9.79
C PHE A 127 -9.57 17.39 9.81
N ASP A 128 -9.96 18.64 10.01
CA ASP A 128 -11.33 19.08 9.79
C ASP A 128 -11.53 19.35 8.32
N LEU A 129 -12.67 18.94 7.78
CA LEU A 129 -13.04 19.23 6.40
C LEU A 129 -14.44 19.82 6.31
N LYS A 130 -14.60 20.72 5.36
CA LYS A 130 -15.89 21.26 4.97
C LYS A 130 -16.04 21.12 3.45
N PRO A 131 -16.84 20.15 3.00
CA PRO A 131 -17.07 19.95 1.57
C PRO A 131 -18.04 21.02 1.04
N GLU A 132 -17.94 21.33 -0.25
CA GLU A 132 -18.93 22.16 -0.98
C GLU A 132 -20.01 21.29 -1.64
N SER A 133 -19.84 19.96 -1.66
CA SER A 133 -20.78 18.98 -2.22
C SER A 133 -21.38 18.09 -1.15
N ASP A 134 -22.45 17.40 -1.51
CA ASP A 134 -23.16 16.47 -0.62
C ASP A 134 -22.47 15.08 -0.51
N THR A 135 -21.44 14.86 -1.30
CA THR A 135 -20.75 13.58 -1.38
C THR A 135 -19.24 13.79 -1.37
N LEU A 136 -18.54 13.01 -0.57
CA LEU A 136 -17.11 12.86 -0.59
C LEU A 136 -16.77 11.45 -1.04
N SER A 137 -15.80 11.32 -1.94
CA SER A 137 -15.24 10.01 -2.28
C SER A 137 -13.73 10.07 -2.35
N PHE A 138 -13.10 8.95 -2.01
CA PHE A 138 -11.67 8.77 -2.24
C PHE A 138 -11.37 7.33 -2.59
N THR A 139 -10.26 7.12 -3.29
CA THR A 139 -9.78 5.80 -3.64
C THR A 139 -8.49 5.50 -2.90
N PHE A 140 -8.28 4.22 -2.56
CA PHE A 140 -7.09 3.77 -1.88
C PHE A 140 -6.70 2.35 -2.28
N VAL A 141 -5.46 2.01 -1.99
CA VAL A 141 -4.93 0.65 -2.02
C VAL A 141 -4.30 0.39 -0.66
N TYR A 142 -4.63 -0.73 -0.06
CA TYR A 142 -4.04 -1.19 1.17
C TYR A 142 -3.02 -2.28 0.85
N GLY A 143 -1.76 -2.12 1.27
CA GLY A 143 -0.68 -3.07 1.08
C GLY A 143 -0.05 -3.48 2.39
N SER A 144 0.43 -4.71 2.49
CA SER A 144 1.09 -5.23 3.69
C SER A 144 2.06 -6.36 3.35
N GLU A 145 3.15 -6.44 4.12
CA GLU A 145 4.06 -7.58 4.22
C GLU A 145 3.44 -8.75 5.01
N SER A 146 2.36 -8.48 5.76
CA SER A 146 1.64 -9.52 6.52
C SER A 146 0.66 -10.31 5.65
N PHE A 147 0.44 -9.91 4.41
CA PHE A 147 -0.31 -10.74 3.47
C PHE A 147 0.37 -12.08 3.25
N ASN A 148 -0.43 -13.12 3.07
CA ASN A 148 0.03 -14.50 2.92
C ASN A 148 0.74 -15.09 4.17
N ASN A 149 0.78 -14.39 5.29
CA ASN A 149 1.42 -14.86 6.51
C ASN A 149 0.39 -15.14 7.62
N TRP A 150 -0.44 -16.14 7.40
CA TRP A 150 -1.50 -16.56 8.32
C TRP A 150 -1.02 -16.95 9.73
N LEU A 151 0.27 -17.18 9.89
CA LEU A 151 0.82 -17.76 11.11
C LEU A 151 1.26 -16.73 12.14
N THR A 152 1.25 -15.46 11.81
CA THR A 152 1.60 -14.40 12.76
C THR A 152 0.36 -13.83 13.44
N PRO A 153 0.41 -13.60 14.76
CA PRO A 153 -0.70 -12.98 15.48
C PRO A 153 -0.79 -11.46 15.22
N SER A 154 0.00 -10.92 14.29
CA SER A 154 -0.02 -9.51 13.93
C SER A 154 -0.87 -9.28 12.69
N GLU A 155 -1.73 -8.30 12.77
CA GLU A 155 -2.52 -7.81 11.64
C GLU A 155 -2.21 -6.35 11.40
N ASP A 156 -2.06 -6.00 10.13
CA ASP A 156 -2.10 -4.62 9.71
C ASP A 156 -3.52 -4.25 9.32
N VAL A 157 -3.94 -3.06 9.71
CA VAL A 157 -5.30 -2.57 9.47
C VAL A 157 -5.24 -1.16 8.89
N PHE A 158 -6.09 -0.90 7.90
CA PHE A 158 -6.41 0.44 7.42
C PHE A 158 -7.82 0.83 7.81
N ALA A 159 -7.98 2.05 8.30
CA ALA A 159 -9.29 2.63 8.60
C ALA A 159 -9.33 4.11 8.26
N CYS A 160 -10.52 4.60 7.94
CA CYS A 160 -10.82 6.02 7.80
C CYS A 160 -12.03 6.33 8.67
N PHE A 161 -11.82 7.11 9.72
CA PHE A 161 -12.87 7.46 10.65
C PHE A 161 -13.44 8.83 10.33
N ILE A 162 -14.76 8.93 10.40
CA ILE A 162 -15.48 10.20 10.25
C ILE A 162 -16.23 10.54 11.52
N THR A 163 -16.19 11.82 11.89
CA THR A 163 -17.01 12.41 12.94
C THR A 163 -17.63 13.70 12.42
N GLY A 164 -18.92 13.89 12.61
CA GLY A 164 -19.61 15.07 12.11
C GLY A 164 -21.11 14.87 11.97
N PRO A 165 -21.85 15.92 11.58
CA PRO A 165 -23.31 15.83 11.47
C PRO A 165 -23.73 14.96 10.27
N TYR A 166 -24.78 14.16 10.47
CA TYR A 166 -25.49 13.54 9.34
C TYR A 166 -26.30 14.58 8.57
N PRO A 167 -26.43 14.46 7.26
CA PRO A 167 -27.30 15.32 6.45
C PRO A 167 -28.77 15.29 6.89
N THR A 168 -29.22 14.19 7.47
CA THR A 168 -30.61 13.96 7.92
C THR A 168 -30.84 14.21 9.40
N GLY A 169 -29.82 14.71 10.12
CA GLY A 169 -29.82 14.93 11.58
C GLY A 169 -29.24 13.74 12.34
N GLY A 170 -28.52 14.02 13.40
CA GLY A 170 -27.66 13.10 14.13
C GLY A 170 -26.20 13.38 13.87
N SER A 171 -25.30 12.45 14.22
CA SER A 171 -23.83 12.63 14.09
C SER A 171 -23.15 11.30 13.84
N TYR A 172 -22.17 11.30 12.96
CA TYR A 172 -21.11 10.28 12.92
C TYR A 172 -20.24 10.44 14.17
N GLU A 173 -19.88 9.36 14.80
CA GLU A 173 -18.99 9.37 15.98
C GLU A 173 -17.90 8.33 15.79
N ASN A 174 -16.76 8.72 15.21
CA ASN A 174 -15.65 7.83 14.88
C ASN A 174 -16.09 6.62 14.04
N GLU A 175 -16.98 6.83 13.09
CA GLU A 175 -17.46 5.76 12.23
C GLU A 175 -16.41 5.42 11.18
N ASN A 176 -15.98 4.15 11.13
CA ASN A 176 -15.07 3.68 10.09
C ASN A 176 -15.81 3.55 8.76
N ILE A 177 -15.42 4.33 7.78
CA ILE A 177 -16.00 4.31 6.43
C ILE A 177 -15.13 3.55 5.42
N ALA A 178 -13.88 3.19 5.77
CA ALA A 178 -13.04 2.36 4.93
C ALA A 178 -13.38 0.88 5.11
N LEU A 179 -14.39 0.44 4.38
CA LEU A 179 -14.92 -0.92 4.44
C LEU A 179 -14.86 -1.56 3.06
N LEU A 180 -14.85 -2.88 3.01
CA LEU A 180 -15.08 -3.59 1.75
C LEU A 180 -16.50 -3.34 1.25
N PRO A 181 -16.72 -3.25 -0.07
CA PRO A 181 -18.04 -3.08 -0.66
C PRO A 181 -18.85 -4.40 -0.60
N GLU A 182 -18.95 -4.95 0.60
CA GLU A 182 -19.59 -6.22 0.91
C GLU A 182 -20.55 -6.04 2.10
N PRO A 183 -21.61 -6.85 2.22
CA PRO A 183 -22.46 -6.83 3.40
C PRO A 183 -21.69 -7.19 4.67
N GLY A 184 -21.98 -6.49 5.79
CA GLY A 184 -21.48 -6.87 7.11
C GLY A 184 -20.36 -5.98 7.67
N ASN A 185 -20.11 -4.81 7.08
CA ASN A 185 -19.11 -3.85 7.57
C ASN A 185 -17.71 -4.45 7.75
N ILE A 186 -17.23 -5.09 6.70
CA ILE A 186 -15.93 -5.77 6.71
C ILE A 186 -14.82 -4.73 6.62
N TYR A 187 -14.02 -4.58 7.67
CA TYR A 187 -12.89 -3.65 7.70
C TYR A 187 -11.72 -4.13 6.83
N ILE A 188 -10.85 -3.20 6.46
CA ILE A 188 -9.67 -3.46 5.63
C ILE A 188 -8.52 -3.93 6.51
N GLY A 189 -8.08 -5.15 6.31
CA GLY A 189 -6.98 -5.77 7.06
C GLY A 189 -6.62 -7.14 6.50
N THR A 190 -5.45 -7.63 6.86
CA THR A 190 -4.89 -8.88 6.33
C THR A 190 -5.65 -10.14 6.72
N PHE A 191 -6.43 -10.07 7.80
CA PHE A 191 -7.32 -11.19 8.18
C PHE A 191 -8.55 -11.30 7.31
N ASN A 192 -9.10 -10.16 6.90
CA ASN A 192 -10.32 -10.14 6.12
C ASN A 192 -10.06 -10.36 4.63
N ILE A 193 -8.97 -9.82 4.11
CA ILE A 193 -8.62 -9.91 2.69
C ILE A 193 -7.41 -10.82 2.55
N ASN A 194 -7.62 -12.01 2.02
CA ASN A 194 -6.53 -12.97 1.87
C ASN A 194 -6.88 -14.03 0.83
N ASN A 195 -5.96 -14.34 -0.05
CA ASN A 195 -6.14 -15.38 -1.07
C ASN A 195 -5.73 -16.79 -0.60
N GLY A 196 -5.31 -16.93 0.65
CA GLY A 196 -4.86 -18.20 1.20
C GLY A 196 -3.53 -18.71 0.63
N HIS A 197 -2.77 -17.88 -0.11
CA HIS A 197 -1.51 -18.27 -0.69
C HIS A 197 -0.38 -18.39 0.34
N ALA A 198 0.65 -19.13 -0.04
CA ALA A 198 1.91 -19.19 0.68
C ALA A 198 2.73 -17.93 0.39
N ALA A 199 3.35 -17.37 1.42
CA ALA A 199 4.43 -16.40 1.27
C ALA A 199 5.75 -17.04 1.65
N CYS A 200 6.81 -16.69 0.91
CA CYS A 200 8.19 -16.94 1.33
C CYS A 200 8.50 -18.39 1.75
N GLY A 201 7.93 -19.34 1.03
CA GLY A 201 8.09 -20.76 1.34
C GLY A 201 7.23 -21.29 2.49
N ILE A 202 6.39 -20.45 3.09
CA ILE A 202 5.41 -20.88 4.08
C ILE A 202 4.17 -21.36 3.32
N PRO A 203 3.73 -22.62 3.49
CA PRO A 203 2.55 -23.13 2.81
C PRO A 203 1.30 -22.34 3.17
N SER A 204 0.43 -22.12 2.19
CA SER A 204 -0.92 -21.60 2.44
C SER A 204 -1.64 -22.46 3.47
N SER A 205 -2.21 -21.83 4.48
CA SER A 205 -2.93 -22.52 5.55
C SER A 205 -4.37 -22.02 5.75
N GLY A 206 -4.77 -21.03 4.97
CA GLY A 206 -6.07 -20.38 5.13
C GLY A 206 -6.97 -20.46 3.89
N PRO A 207 -8.26 -20.20 4.09
CA PRO A 207 -9.20 -20.05 3.00
C PRO A 207 -8.92 -18.76 2.23
N CYS A 208 -9.41 -18.70 1.00
CA CYS A 208 -9.50 -17.49 0.23
C CYS A 208 -10.66 -16.62 0.76
N ASN A 209 -10.35 -15.56 1.50
CA ASN A 209 -11.34 -14.63 2.03
C ASN A 209 -11.30 -13.33 1.23
N TYR A 210 -12.43 -12.92 0.67
CA TYR A 210 -12.55 -11.70 -0.13
C TYR A 210 -11.42 -11.51 -1.15
N CYS A 211 -10.91 -12.61 -1.66
CA CYS A 211 -9.74 -12.66 -2.54
C CYS A 211 -9.96 -11.97 -3.91
N GLN A 212 -11.20 -11.65 -4.25
CA GLN A 212 -11.49 -10.78 -5.41
C GLN A 212 -10.94 -9.37 -5.25
N TYR A 213 -10.63 -8.95 -4.02
CA TYR A 213 -9.99 -7.66 -3.71
C TYR A 213 -8.49 -7.78 -3.47
N PHE A 214 -7.93 -8.97 -3.53
CA PHE A 214 -6.51 -9.21 -3.27
C PHE A 214 -5.69 -9.32 -4.56
N VAL A 215 -4.54 -8.66 -4.56
CA VAL A 215 -3.51 -8.75 -5.61
C VAL A 215 -2.29 -9.42 -4.98
N ASP A 216 -1.97 -10.62 -5.43
CA ASP A 216 -0.73 -11.32 -5.07
C ASP A 216 0.44 -10.61 -5.76
N ASN A 217 1.44 -10.23 -4.98
CA ASN A 217 2.62 -9.54 -5.47
C ASN A 217 3.90 -10.31 -5.15
N ALA A 218 3.81 -11.62 -4.92
CA ALA A 218 4.98 -12.47 -4.75
C ALA A 218 5.88 -12.37 -5.98
N GLY A 219 7.14 -11.95 -5.77
CA GLY A 219 8.09 -11.69 -6.84
C GLY A 219 7.74 -10.47 -7.71
N GLY A 220 6.96 -9.52 -7.20
CA GLY A 220 6.65 -8.26 -7.86
C GLY A 220 7.91 -7.42 -8.13
N GLU A 221 7.95 -6.75 -9.28
CA GLU A 221 9.15 -6.02 -9.71
C GLU A 221 9.11 -4.54 -9.34
N THR A 222 7.93 -3.98 -9.09
CA THR A 222 7.72 -2.54 -8.97
C THR A 222 7.29 -2.07 -7.58
N ILE A 223 6.66 -2.94 -6.79
CA ILE A 223 6.21 -2.73 -5.41
C ILE A 223 6.79 -3.85 -4.56
N ALA A 224 7.24 -3.50 -3.35
CA ALA A 224 7.91 -4.45 -2.45
C ALA A 224 6.95 -5.32 -1.62
N PHE A 225 5.72 -4.86 -1.33
CA PHE A 225 4.79 -5.63 -0.49
C PHE A 225 4.46 -7.01 -1.04
N ASP A 226 4.28 -7.98 -0.17
CA ASP A 226 3.86 -9.35 -0.51
C ASP A 226 2.47 -9.41 -1.15
N GLY A 227 1.62 -8.45 -0.81
CA GLY A 227 0.32 -8.30 -1.42
C GLY A 227 -0.31 -6.94 -1.13
N PHE A 228 -1.34 -6.63 -1.89
CA PHE A 228 -2.13 -5.42 -1.72
C PHE A 228 -3.54 -5.61 -2.26
N THR A 229 -4.43 -4.67 -1.96
CA THR A 229 -5.80 -4.73 -2.48
C THR A 229 -5.86 -4.23 -3.92
N THR A 230 -6.90 -4.60 -4.63
CA THR A 230 -7.37 -3.80 -5.79
C THR A 230 -7.64 -2.37 -5.33
N VAL A 231 -7.77 -1.44 -6.26
CA VAL A 231 -8.23 -0.09 -5.91
C VAL A 231 -9.63 -0.19 -5.32
N LEU A 232 -9.78 0.31 -4.09
CA LEU A 232 -11.04 0.40 -3.37
C LEU A 232 -11.50 1.85 -3.34
N GLU A 233 -12.81 2.06 -3.25
CA GLU A 233 -13.43 3.38 -3.19
C GLU A 233 -14.35 3.46 -1.98
N VAL A 234 -14.30 4.60 -1.31
CA VAL A 234 -15.25 5.02 -0.27
C VAL A 234 -16.06 6.19 -0.80
N THR A 235 -17.37 6.14 -0.57
CA THR A 235 -18.31 7.20 -0.98
C THR A 235 -19.32 7.47 0.11
#